data_4f5da75e5f8e02fd7b91beddab8b04ab
#
_entry.id   4f5da75e5f8e02fd7b91beddab8b04ab
#
_cell.length_a   1.000
_cell.length_b   1.000
_cell.length_c   1.000
_cell.angle_alpha   90.00
_cell.angle_beta   90.00
_cell.angle_gamma   90.00
#
_symmetry.space_group_name_H-M   'P 1'
#
loop_
_entity.id
_entity.type
_entity.pdbx_description
1 polymer ?
#
loop_
_entity_poly.entity_id
_entity_poly.type
_entity_poly.pdbx_seq_one_letter_code
_entity_poly.pdbx_strand_id
1 'polypeptide(L)'
;MFATFSGKSAAAKIALLAMLSGAGWMLQAADFNHARDLVAHVQNDLQRAADFTRTNEKERSRYENVQHHLSEFDRDLSHDHFDKGKLDDAIDNLKDVVKNNTLESHDRDALAMDLSDLRTLRDVR
;
A
#
# COMPACT_ATOMS: atom_id res chain seq x y z
N MET A 1 -29.90 -20.26 5.64
CA MET A 1 -29.45 -20.02 5.70
C MET A 1 -28.72 -19.91 5.59
N PHE A 2 -28.80 -19.86 5.51
CA PHE A 2 -28.05 -19.63 5.42
C PHE A 2 -27.29 -19.57 5.11
N ALA A 3 -27.38 -19.82 5.28
CA ALA A 3 -26.67 -19.69 5.19
C ALA A 3 -25.97 -19.47 4.73
N THR A 4 -26.32 -19.52 4.61
CA THR A 4 -25.67 -19.21 4.37
C THR A 4 -25.02 -18.66 4.21
N PHE A 5 -25.21 -18.43 4.46
CA PHE A 5 -24.44 -17.80 4.60
C PHE A 5 -23.71 -17.45 4.72
N SER A 6 -24.35 -17.25 4.84
CA SER A 6 -23.63 -16.91 5.28
C SER A 6 -22.60 -17.33 5.62
N GLY A 7 -22.90 -17.58 6.14
CA GLY A 7 -21.75 -18.19 6.71
C GLY A 7 -20.72 -18.61 5.79
N LYS A 8 -20.93 -18.49 4.66
CA LYS A 8 -19.95 -18.85 3.73
C LYS A 8 -18.68 -18.20 3.91
N SER A 9 -18.69 -17.05 4.45
CA SER A 9 -17.45 -16.35 4.66
C SER A 9 -16.55 -17.09 5.60
N ALA A 10 -17.10 -17.84 6.47
CA ALA A 10 -16.29 -18.61 7.39
C ALA A 10 -15.44 -19.62 6.64
N ALA A 11 -15.97 -20.14 5.62
CA ALA A 11 -15.22 -21.11 4.85
C ALA A 11 -13.96 -20.51 4.28
N ALA A 12 -14.04 -19.30 3.89
CA ALA A 12 -12.87 -18.65 3.33
C ALA A 12 -11.75 -18.56 4.35
N LYS A 13 -12.10 -18.32 5.58
CA LYS A 13 -11.08 -18.22 6.60
C LYS A 13 -10.42 -19.55 6.85
N ILE A 14 -11.19 -20.57 6.79
CA ILE A 14 -10.65 -21.90 7.02
C ILE A 14 -9.65 -22.23 5.94
N ALA A 15 -9.91 -21.80 4.76
CA ALA A 15 -8.98 -22.05 3.68
C ALA A 15 -7.62 -21.46 3.97
N LEU A 16 -7.60 -20.36 4.67
CA LEU A 16 -6.34 -19.76 5.03
C LEU A 16 -5.51 -20.66 5.90
N LEU A 17 -6.15 -21.30 6.83
CA LEU A 17 -5.44 -22.19 7.71
C LEU A 17 -4.77 -23.30 6.95
N ALA A 18 -5.44 -23.80 5.99
CA ALA A 18 -4.89 -24.89 5.21
C ALA A 18 -3.60 -24.51 4.55
N MET A 19 -3.46 -23.26 4.22
CA MET A 19 -2.27 -22.83 3.53
C MET A 19 -1.04 -22.84 4.39
N LEU A 20 -1.22 -22.82 5.67
CA LEU A 20 -0.08 -22.82 6.55
C LEU A 20 0.79 -24.03 6.36
N SER A 21 0.17 -25.08 5.97
CA SER A 21 0.89 -26.32 6.00
C SER A 21 1.83 -26.46 4.84
N GLY A 22 2.20 -25.81 4.17
CA GLY A 22 3.17 -26.21 3.25
C GLY A 22 3.39 -25.31 2.12
N ALA A 23 3.19 -24.15 2.38
CA ALA A 23 3.23 -23.32 1.24
C ALA A 23 3.99 -22.06 1.50
N GLY A 24 5.21 -22.21 1.92
CA GLY A 24 6.05 -21.06 2.14
C GLY A 24 6.15 -20.19 0.90
N TRP A 25 6.28 -20.79 -0.23
CA TRP A 25 6.37 -19.99 -1.44
C TRP A 25 5.02 -19.37 -1.81
N MET A 26 3.93 -19.98 -1.43
CA MET A 26 2.63 -19.38 -1.63
C MET A 26 2.41 -18.18 -0.73
N LEU A 27 2.92 -18.25 0.49
CA LEU A 27 2.87 -17.10 1.36
C LEU A 27 3.63 -15.92 0.77
N GLN A 28 4.73 -16.23 0.13
CA GLN A 28 5.52 -15.19 -0.50
C GLN A 28 4.76 -14.54 -1.66
N ALA A 29 4.06 -15.34 -2.44
CA ALA A 29 3.23 -14.80 -3.51
C ALA A 29 2.10 -13.96 -2.95
N ALA A 30 1.49 -14.40 -1.86
CA ALA A 30 0.44 -13.63 -1.21
C ALA A 30 0.98 -12.31 -0.68
N ASP A 31 2.21 -12.32 -0.16
CA ASP A 31 2.83 -11.09 0.31
C ASP A 31 3.04 -10.12 -0.83
N PHE A 32 3.45 -10.60 -1.99
CA PHE A 32 3.63 -9.72 -3.14
C PHE A 32 2.30 -9.15 -3.61
N ASN A 33 1.25 -9.96 -3.61
CA ASN A 33 -0.07 -9.45 -3.96
C ASN A 33 -0.56 -8.42 -2.96
N HIS A 34 -0.32 -8.68 -1.68
CA HIS A 34 -0.67 -7.74 -0.65
C HIS A 34 0.10 -6.44 -0.82
N ALA A 35 1.39 -6.54 -1.13
CA ALA A 35 2.22 -5.36 -1.34
C ALA A 35 1.71 -4.54 -2.53
N ARG A 36 1.33 -5.21 -3.61
CA ARG A 36 0.81 -4.50 -4.78
C ARG A 36 -0.54 -3.85 -4.51
N ASP A 37 -1.39 -4.51 -3.74
CA ASP A 37 -2.66 -3.93 -3.34
C ASP A 37 -2.45 -2.70 -2.47
N LEU A 38 -1.50 -2.77 -1.56
CA LEU A 38 -1.19 -1.64 -0.71
C LEU A 38 -0.66 -0.47 -1.53
N VAL A 39 0.23 -0.74 -2.48
CA VAL A 39 0.74 0.31 -3.37
C VAL A 39 -0.41 0.99 -4.10
N ALA A 40 -1.32 0.20 -4.66
CA ALA A 40 -2.47 0.76 -5.39
C ALA A 40 -3.33 1.62 -4.47
N HIS A 41 -3.54 1.15 -3.25
CA HIS A 41 -4.33 1.89 -2.26
C HIS A 41 -3.69 3.24 -1.94
N VAL A 42 -2.38 3.24 -1.71
CA VAL A 42 -1.66 4.48 -1.41
C VAL A 42 -1.71 5.43 -2.60
N GLN A 43 -1.54 4.90 -3.80
CA GLN A 43 -1.59 5.73 -5.01
C GLN A 43 -2.96 6.37 -5.19
N ASN A 44 -4.03 5.65 -4.87
CA ASN A 44 -5.38 6.20 -4.93
C ASN A 44 -5.58 7.30 -3.89
N ASP A 45 -5.07 7.09 -2.68
CA ASP A 45 -5.18 8.11 -1.63
C ASP A 45 -4.42 9.37 -2.01
N LEU A 46 -3.23 9.21 -2.60
CA LEU A 46 -2.44 10.35 -3.07
C LEU A 46 -3.17 11.10 -4.17
N GLN A 47 -3.76 10.38 -5.11
CA GLN A 47 -4.49 11.00 -6.20
C GLN A 47 -5.68 11.78 -5.67
N ARG A 48 -6.41 11.20 -4.73
CA ARG A 48 -7.56 11.86 -4.14
C ARG A 48 -7.14 13.12 -3.39
N ALA A 49 -6.05 13.04 -2.64
CA ALA A 49 -5.56 14.20 -1.91
C ALA A 49 -5.13 15.31 -2.87
N ALA A 50 -4.44 14.95 -3.94
CA ALA A 50 -3.97 15.92 -4.92
C ALA A 50 -5.14 16.59 -5.65
N ASP A 51 -6.19 15.81 -5.94
CA ASP A 51 -7.36 16.34 -6.66
C ASP A 51 -8.20 17.25 -5.80
N PHE A 52 -8.25 16.96 -4.52
CA PHE A 52 -9.16 17.63 -3.61
C PHE A 52 -8.61 18.95 -3.10
N THR A 53 -7.31 19.09 -2.96
CA THR A 53 -6.68 20.28 -2.45
C THR A 53 -5.89 20.95 -3.55
N ARG A 54 -6.13 22.25 -3.73
CA ARG A 54 -5.36 23.00 -4.71
C ARG A 54 -3.90 23.03 -4.26
N THR A 55 -3.01 22.54 -5.10
CA THR A 55 -1.62 22.42 -4.75
C THR A 55 -0.78 23.42 -5.54
N ASN A 56 0.30 23.88 -4.94
CA ASN A 56 1.31 24.65 -5.67
C ASN A 56 2.28 23.67 -6.33
N GLU A 57 3.20 24.22 -7.09
CA GLU A 57 4.13 23.40 -7.85
C GLU A 57 5.00 22.52 -6.97
N LYS A 58 5.42 23.04 -5.84
CA LYS A 58 6.26 22.30 -4.92
C LYS A 58 5.51 21.11 -4.33
N GLU A 59 4.27 21.33 -3.96
CA GLU A 59 3.43 20.25 -3.41
C GLU A 59 3.14 19.20 -4.45
N ARG A 60 2.88 19.63 -5.67
CA ARG A 60 2.65 18.69 -6.76
C ARG A 60 3.87 17.82 -7.02
N SER A 61 5.03 18.43 -6.96
CA SER A 61 6.28 17.71 -7.15
C SER A 61 6.45 16.61 -6.10
N ARG A 62 6.05 16.88 -4.86
CA ARG A 62 6.12 15.86 -3.82
C ARG A 62 5.20 14.70 -4.10
N TYR A 63 3.98 14.97 -4.57
CA TYR A 63 3.06 13.90 -4.97
C TYR A 63 3.66 13.07 -6.10
N GLU A 64 4.23 13.72 -7.09
CA GLU A 64 4.81 13.04 -8.23
C GLU A 64 5.98 12.15 -7.83
N ASN A 65 6.78 12.61 -6.89
CA ASN A 65 7.91 11.81 -6.43
C ASN A 65 7.46 10.53 -5.74
N VAL A 66 6.44 10.62 -4.89
CA VAL A 66 5.91 9.43 -4.24
C VAL A 66 5.35 8.47 -5.28
N GLN A 67 4.54 9.00 -6.21
CA GLN A 67 3.91 8.17 -7.22
C GLN A 67 4.96 7.47 -8.08
N HIS A 68 6.01 8.18 -8.42
CA HIS A 68 7.08 7.59 -9.21
C HIS A 68 7.75 6.43 -8.49
N HIS A 69 8.11 6.62 -7.24
CA HIS A 69 8.78 5.57 -6.48
C HIS A 69 7.86 4.39 -6.19
N LEU A 70 6.59 4.65 -5.94
CA LEU A 70 5.62 3.58 -5.75
C LEU A 70 5.43 2.78 -7.03
N SER A 71 5.40 3.46 -8.17
CA SER A 71 5.26 2.78 -9.45
C SER A 71 6.46 1.90 -9.76
N GLU A 72 7.65 2.39 -9.44
CA GLU A 72 8.86 1.58 -9.64
C GLU A 72 8.88 0.37 -8.73
N PHE A 73 8.48 0.56 -7.48
CA PHE A 73 8.42 -0.53 -6.54
C PHE A 73 7.40 -1.58 -7.01
N ASP A 74 6.24 -1.13 -7.46
CA ASP A 74 5.20 -2.05 -7.96
C ASP A 74 5.68 -2.81 -9.19
N ARG A 75 6.40 -2.14 -10.07
CA ARG A 75 6.93 -2.81 -11.25
C ARG A 75 7.87 -3.94 -10.86
N ASP A 76 8.73 -3.69 -9.89
CA ASP A 76 9.62 -4.74 -9.41
C ASP A 76 8.85 -5.89 -8.77
N LEU A 77 7.79 -5.57 -8.03
CA LEU A 77 6.94 -6.61 -7.46
C LEU A 77 6.31 -7.48 -8.54
N SER A 78 5.94 -6.87 -9.66
CA SER A 78 5.34 -7.62 -10.76
C SER A 78 6.34 -8.58 -11.40
N HIS A 79 7.62 -8.39 -11.13
CA HIS A 79 8.68 -9.30 -11.59
C HIS A 79 9.21 -10.14 -10.42
N ASP A 80 8.41 -10.28 -9.39
CA ASP A 80 8.76 -11.08 -8.20
C ASP A 80 9.99 -10.59 -7.47
N HIS A 81 10.22 -9.30 -7.53
CA HIS A 81 11.36 -8.68 -6.85
C HIS A 81 10.88 -7.65 -5.84
N PHE A 82 11.29 -7.81 -4.59
CA PHE A 82 10.96 -6.88 -3.52
C PHE A 82 12.16 -5.96 -3.30
N ASP A 83 12.08 -4.76 -3.85
CA ASP A 83 13.18 -3.80 -3.75
C ASP A 83 12.97 -2.90 -2.55
N LYS A 84 13.63 -3.25 -1.46
CA LYS A 84 13.47 -2.54 -0.20
C LYS A 84 13.94 -1.09 -0.31
N GLY A 85 14.97 -0.84 -1.10
CA GLY A 85 15.46 0.52 -1.30
C GLY A 85 14.44 1.44 -1.94
N LYS A 86 13.74 0.93 -2.95
CA LYS A 86 12.68 1.72 -3.59
C LYS A 86 11.51 1.94 -2.66
N LEU A 87 11.19 0.94 -1.83
CA LEU A 87 10.15 1.11 -0.84
C LEU A 87 10.55 2.18 0.19
N ASP A 88 11.81 2.17 0.64
CA ASP A 88 12.30 3.20 1.55
C ASP A 88 12.19 4.59 0.95
N ASP A 89 12.53 4.72 -0.33
CA ASP A 89 12.42 6.01 -1.02
C ASP A 89 10.97 6.48 -1.06
N ALA A 90 10.05 5.57 -1.36
CA ALA A 90 8.63 5.91 -1.38
C ALA A 90 8.15 6.33 0.01
N ILE A 91 8.59 5.63 1.04
CA ILE A 91 8.24 5.96 2.42
C ILE A 91 8.73 7.36 2.78
N ASP A 92 9.98 7.68 2.45
CA ASP A 92 10.54 8.99 2.74
C ASP A 92 9.77 10.09 2.01
N ASN A 93 9.43 9.85 0.75
CA ASN A 93 8.69 10.84 -0.03
C ASN A 93 7.26 11.01 0.48
N LEU A 94 6.63 9.92 0.89
CA LEU A 94 5.28 10.02 1.45
C LEU A 94 5.30 10.76 2.78
N LYS A 95 6.32 10.54 3.58
CA LYS A 95 6.48 11.27 4.82
C LYS A 95 6.57 12.78 4.56
N ASP A 96 7.27 13.18 3.50
CA ASP A 96 7.36 14.58 3.12
C ASP A 96 6.00 15.14 2.75
N VAL A 97 5.18 14.39 2.04
CA VAL A 97 3.83 14.83 1.69
C VAL A 97 2.99 15.03 2.94
N VAL A 98 3.00 14.05 3.83
CA VAL A 98 2.19 14.13 5.05
C VAL A 98 2.62 15.33 5.90
N LYS A 99 3.91 15.60 5.92
CA LYS A 99 4.45 16.62 6.78
C LYS A 99 4.33 18.02 6.18
N ASN A 100 4.50 18.16 4.88
CA ASN A 100 4.70 19.45 4.26
C ASN A 100 3.61 19.92 3.30
N ASN A 101 2.80 19.00 2.78
CA ASN A 101 1.74 19.40 1.85
C ASN A 101 0.52 19.88 2.60
N THR A 102 -0.25 20.74 1.94
CA THR A 102 -1.55 21.18 2.45
C THR A 102 -2.53 20.05 2.23
N LEU A 103 -3.09 19.53 3.31
CA LEU A 103 -3.99 18.38 3.26
C LEU A 103 -5.20 18.63 4.14
N GLU A 104 -6.35 18.13 3.71
CA GLU A 104 -7.48 18.06 4.60
C GLU A 104 -7.21 17.01 5.66
N SER A 105 -7.84 17.16 6.82
CA SER A 105 -7.60 16.21 7.92
C SER A 105 -7.84 14.79 7.50
N HIS A 106 -8.90 14.55 6.75
CA HIS A 106 -9.24 13.20 6.30
C HIS A 106 -8.12 12.61 5.44
N ASP A 107 -7.60 13.40 4.51
CA ASP A 107 -6.53 12.93 3.62
C ASP A 107 -5.23 12.77 4.38
N ARG A 108 -4.94 13.67 5.31
CA ARG A 108 -3.74 13.54 6.13
C ARG A 108 -3.77 12.26 6.94
N ASP A 109 -4.92 11.94 7.52
CA ASP A 109 -5.07 10.73 8.32
C ASP A 109 -4.91 9.50 7.45
N ALA A 110 -5.52 9.50 6.26
CA ALA A 110 -5.40 8.38 5.34
C ALA A 110 -3.96 8.15 4.92
N LEU A 111 -3.26 9.22 4.56
CA LEU A 111 -1.87 9.08 4.11
C LEU A 111 -0.94 8.72 5.26
N ALA A 112 -1.24 9.18 6.48
CA ALA A 112 -0.45 8.79 7.64
C ALA A 112 -0.61 7.29 7.93
N MET A 113 -1.82 6.78 7.75
CA MET A 113 -2.06 5.36 7.90
C MET A 113 -1.34 4.57 6.81
N ASP A 114 -1.38 5.06 5.59
CA ASP A 114 -0.66 4.46 4.47
C ASP A 114 0.84 4.39 4.76
N LEU A 115 1.38 5.46 5.33
CA LEU A 115 2.78 5.52 5.69
C LEU A 115 3.12 4.43 6.71
N SER A 116 2.27 4.27 7.71
CA SER A 116 2.44 3.24 8.70
C SER A 116 2.40 1.84 8.07
N ASP A 117 1.47 1.63 7.16
CA ASP A 117 1.32 0.34 6.48
C ASP A 117 2.53 0.02 5.62
N LEU A 118 3.06 1.01 4.92
CA LEU A 118 4.27 0.81 4.11
C LEU A 118 5.47 0.47 4.98
N ARG A 119 5.58 1.10 6.14
CA ARG A 119 6.65 0.80 7.08
C ARG A 119 6.54 -0.63 7.60
N THR A 120 5.32 -1.05 7.89
CA THR A 120 5.09 -2.42 8.33
C THR A 120 5.49 -3.40 7.24
N LEU A 121 5.12 -3.11 6.01
CA LEU A 121 5.51 -3.95 4.88
C LEU A 121 7.03 -4.05 4.76
N ARG A 122 7.72 -2.93 4.90
CA ARG A 122 9.19 -2.92 4.84
C ARG A 122 9.79 -3.78 5.94
N ASP A 123 9.24 -3.67 7.14
CA ASP A 123 9.83 -4.30 8.32
C ASP A 123 9.65 -5.80 8.36
N VAL A 124 8.63 -6.33 7.70
CA VAL A 124 8.41 -7.77 7.68
C VAL A 124 9.18 -8.46 6.56
N ARG A 125 9.88 -7.73 5.76
CA ARG A 125 10.69 -8.29 4.70
C ARG A 125 12.15 -8.05 5.01
#